data_51cb1780f7ef73bcfe896fbc312703c7
#
_entry.id   51cb1780f7ef73bcfe896fbc312703c7
#
_cell.length_a   1.000
_cell.length_b   1.000
_cell.length_c   1.000
_cell.angle_alpha   90.00
_cell.angle_beta   90.00
_cell.angle_gamma   90.00
#
_symmetry.space_group_name_H-M   'P 1'
#
loop_
_entity.id
_entity.type
_entity.pdbx_description
1 polymer ?
#
loop_
_entity_poly.entity_id
_entity_poly.type
_entity_poly.pdbx_seq_one_letter_code
_entity_poly.pdbx_strand_id
1 'polypeptide(L)'
;MNKKDILELKKRFKKNNCTFTKMCGCYVNGEKNILLKFRETFLNLEEDDYFKYLEIAKKVLSGTMGNNLLELNFPLNDEYINERQLSLMELKKSQLKDDKLLDDFYKLIIENYHYTGNFLILIFHDAYDIITKTTDNAKLDESEEVYEYILCAICPVELSKAGLRYFEDENAIKSRIRDWIVESPAHGFVFPAFIDRGADVNSIIYYTKNAKDPHPELMEEALGCTSKQTATEQKETFNGIIKNALGSDEKKSNHFFMEIQESLNNKIEEHNTVHEDSHEPIVLTNNVIQEILTESGVPEEITTKIEKSYTESFGDTPPLAETLLDNKTLAAKAQKRKEEMLERQVKILETKLERFKHNVSEETATDSN
;
A
#
# COMPACT_ATOMS: atom_id res chain seq x y z
N MET A 1 1.14 6.95 -11.70
CA MET A 1 0.13 7.41 -10.71
C MET A 1 0.81 8.19 -9.59
N ASN A 2 0.27 9.32 -9.19
CA ASN A 2 0.81 10.14 -8.11
C ASN A 2 -0.27 10.49 -7.07
N LYS A 3 0.15 11.07 -5.93
CA LYS A 3 -0.76 11.42 -4.84
C LYS A 3 -1.80 12.48 -5.23
N LYS A 4 -1.47 13.36 -6.19
CA LYS A 4 -2.39 14.43 -6.65
C LYS A 4 -3.55 13.83 -7.43
N ASP A 5 -3.28 12.85 -8.30
CA ASP A 5 -4.30 12.14 -9.08
C ASP A 5 -5.32 11.46 -8.17
N ILE A 6 -4.83 10.72 -7.16
CA ILE A 6 -5.71 10.06 -6.17
C ILE A 6 -6.55 11.06 -5.38
N LEU A 7 -5.97 12.21 -4.99
CA LEU A 7 -6.70 13.25 -4.27
C LEU A 7 -7.76 13.91 -5.16
N GLU A 8 -7.51 14.06 -6.46
CA GLU A 8 -8.48 14.60 -7.40
C GLU A 8 -9.70 13.66 -7.54
N LEU A 9 -9.47 12.37 -7.74
CA LEU A 9 -10.57 11.38 -7.75
C LEU A 9 -11.36 11.37 -6.44
N LYS A 10 -10.68 11.40 -5.29
CA LYS A 10 -11.33 11.41 -3.97
C LYS A 10 -12.25 12.60 -3.75
N LYS A 11 -11.96 13.76 -4.35
CA LYS A 11 -12.83 14.95 -4.27
C LYS A 11 -14.20 14.70 -4.89
N ARG A 12 -14.29 13.75 -5.83
CA ARG A 12 -15.55 13.36 -6.47
C ARG A 12 -16.45 12.57 -5.53
N PHE A 13 -15.89 11.84 -4.57
CA PHE A 13 -16.63 10.98 -3.64
C PHE A 13 -17.14 11.77 -2.41
N LYS A 14 -17.73 12.93 -2.68
CA LYS A 14 -18.44 13.76 -1.70
C LYS A 14 -19.88 13.91 -2.15
N LYS A 15 -20.82 14.07 -1.20
CA LYS A 15 -22.25 14.17 -1.47
C LYS A 15 -22.59 15.12 -2.64
N ASN A 16 -21.99 16.30 -2.66
CA ASN A 16 -22.32 17.33 -3.64
C ASN A 16 -21.54 17.22 -4.97
N ASN A 17 -20.57 16.30 -5.06
CA ASN A 17 -19.69 16.16 -6.21
C ASN A 17 -19.78 14.79 -6.86
N CYS A 18 -20.51 13.83 -6.24
CA CYS A 18 -20.62 12.47 -6.74
C CYS A 18 -21.53 12.44 -7.97
N THR A 19 -21.01 11.87 -9.03
CA THR A 19 -21.68 11.71 -10.32
C THR A 19 -21.88 10.24 -10.71
N PHE A 20 -21.74 9.31 -9.75
CA PHE A 20 -22.04 7.92 -10.01
C PHE A 20 -23.43 7.75 -10.63
N THR A 21 -23.49 7.14 -11.81
CA THR A 21 -24.74 6.97 -12.53
C THR A 21 -25.44 5.69 -12.08
N LYS A 22 -24.68 4.59 -12.01
CA LYS A 22 -25.19 3.27 -11.67
C LYS A 22 -24.25 2.56 -10.69
N MET A 23 -24.87 1.69 -9.92
CA MET A 23 -24.21 0.73 -9.04
C MET A 23 -24.82 -0.64 -9.28
N CYS A 24 -23.98 -1.65 -9.40
CA CYS A 24 -24.37 -3.05 -9.45
C CYS A 24 -23.69 -3.81 -8.32
N GLY A 25 -24.37 -4.82 -7.78
CA GLY A 25 -23.83 -5.64 -6.72
C GLY A 25 -24.08 -7.12 -6.93
N CYS A 26 -23.17 -7.95 -6.42
CA CYS A 26 -23.26 -9.40 -6.40
C CYS A 26 -22.83 -9.93 -5.03
N TYR A 27 -23.76 -10.49 -4.27
CA TYR A 27 -23.49 -11.11 -2.98
C TYR A 27 -23.23 -12.60 -3.15
N VAL A 28 -22.09 -13.05 -2.63
CA VAL A 28 -21.57 -14.40 -2.79
C VAL A 28 -21.33 -15.03 -1.43
N ASN A 29 -21.74 -16.28 -1.24
CA ASN A 29 -21.48 -17.02 -0.01
C ASN A 29 -20.09 -17.69 -0.01
N GLY A 30 -19.69 -18.26 1.12
CA GLY A 30 -18.39 -18.94 1.26
C GLY A 30 -18.21 -20.17 0.35
N GLU A 31 -19.30 -20.73 -0.21
CA GLU A 31 -19.27 -21.83 -1.19
C GLU A 31 -19.19 -21.33 -2.64
N LYS A 32 -18.94 -20.04 -2.85
CA LYS A 32 -18.88 -19.38 -4.17
C LYS A 32 -20.21 -19.33 -4.93
N ASN A 33 -21.36 -19.53 -4.23
CA ASN A 33 -22.68 -19.38 -4.84
C ASN A 33 -23.14 -17.92 -4.75
N ILE A 34 -23.69 -17.42 -5.86
CA ILE A 34 -24.33 -16.11 -5.91
C ILE A 34 -25.68 -16.20 -5.19
N LEU A 35 -25.88 -15.42 -4.15
CA LEU A 35 -27.14 -15.34 -3.40
C LEU A 35 -28.04 -14.20 -3.87
N LEU A 36 -27.44 -13.08 -4.30
CA LEU A 36 -28.18 -11.89 -4.73
C LEU A 36 -27.37 -11.13 -5.77
N LYS A 37 -28.05 -10.67 -6.82
CA LYS A 37 -27.57 -9.63 -7.73
C LYS A 37 -28.56 -8.47 -7.71
N PHE A 38 -28.05 -7.25 -7.74
CA PHE A 38 -28.87 -6.05 -7.78
C PHE A 38 -28.22 -4.96 -8.63
N ARG A 39 -29.06 -4.03 -9.11
CA ARG A 39 -28.64 -2.87 -9.89
C ARG A 39 -29.49 -1.68 -9.45
N GLU A 40 -28.80 -0.61 -9.10
CA GLU A 40 -29.44 0.62 -8.62
C GLU A 40 -28.97 1.83 -9.43
N THR A 41 -29.87 2.80 -9.57
CA THR A 41 -29.48 4.14 -10.00
C THR A 41 -28.97 4.87 -8.75
N PHE A 42 -27.68 5.17 -8.71
CA PHE A 42 -26.99 5.59 -7.48
C PHE A 42 -27.62 6.83 -6.83
N LEU A 43 -28.04 7.80 -7.63
CA LEU A 43 -28.66 9.03 -7.13
C LEU A 43 -30.09 8.86 -6.57
N ASN A 44 -30.72 7.70 -6.81
CA ASN A 44 -32.07 7.39 -6.32
C ASN A 44 -32.05 6.62 -4.99
N LEU A 45 -30.87 6.31 -4.46
CA LEU A 45 -30.74 5.65 -3.17
C LEU A 45 -31.26 6.53 -2.03
N GLU A 46 -31.82 5.91 -1.01
CA GLU A 46 -32.11 6.59 0.26
C GLU A 46 -30.82 7.17 0.86
N GLU A 47 -30.94 8.27 1.58
CA GLU A 47 -29.76 9.06 2.02
C GLU A 47 -28.75 8.22 2.82
N ASP A 48 -29.22 7.38 3.74
CA ASP A 48 -28.36 6.54 4.56
C ASP A 48 -27.63 5.49 3.75
N ASP A 49 -28.29 4.83 2.80
CA ASP A 49 -27.70 3.85 1.91
C ASP A 49 -26.71 4.51 0.96
N TYR A 50 -27.09 5.67 0.39
CA TYR A 50 -26.22 6.47 -0.47
C TYR A 50 -24.86 6.76 0.21
N PHE A 51 -24.88 7.21 1.46
CA PHE A 51 -23.64 7.49 2.19
C PHE A 51 -22.80 6.25 2.46
N LYS A 52 -23.43 5.12 2.81
CA LYS A 52 -22.70 3.87 3.06
C LYS A 52 -22.00 3.35 1.81
N TYR A 53 -22.68 3.34 0.69
CA TYR A 53 -22.06 2.92 -0.58
C TYR A 53 -20.97 3.90 -1.04
N LEU A 54 -21.16 5.20 -0.83
CA LEU A 54 -20.14 6.22 -1.15
C LEU A 54 -18.88 6.07 -0.27
N GLU A 55 -19.04 5.73 1.01
CA GLU A 55 -17.92 5.41 1.91
C GLU A 55 -17.13 4.20 1.43
N ILE A 56 -17.81 3.16 0.95
CA ILE A 56 -17.17 1.97 0.36
C ILE A 56 -16.35 2.37 -0.87
N ALA A 57 -16.93 3.08 -1.81
CA ALA A 57 -16.21 3.54 -3.01
C ALA A 57 -14.98 4.41 -2.65
N LYS A 58 -15.14 5.34 -1.72
CA LYS A 58 -14.05 6.21 -1.24
C LYS A 58 -12.92 5.42 -0.60
N LYS A 59 -13.23 4.30 0.05
CA LYS A 59 -12.24 3.45 0.70
C LYS A 59 -11.30 2.78 -0.29
N VAL A 60 -11.76 2.43 -1.48
CA VAL A 60 -10.95 1.84 -2.57
C VAL A 60 -9.79 2.75 -3.01
N LEU A 61 -9.87 4.05 -2.77
CA LEU A 61 -8.78 4.99 -3.06
C LEU A 61 -8.05 5.45 -1.78
N SER A 62 -8.11 4.69 -0.69
CA SER A 62 -7.51 5.07 0.59
C SER A 62 -6.22 4.28 0.88
N GLY A 63 -5.42 4.82 1.80
CA GLY A 63 -4.18 4.20 2.24
C GLY A 63 -2.94 4.80 1.59
N THR A 64 -1.84 4.07 1.65
CA THR A 64 -0.52 4.49 1.21
C THR A 64 -0.23 3.94 -0.18
N MET A 65 0.30 4.79 -1.06
CA MET A 65 0.78 4.37 -2.39
C MET A 65 1.95 3.40 -2.23
N GLY A 66 1.99 2.38 -3.10
CA GLY A 66 2.97 1.30 -3.01
C GLY A 66 2.61 0.20 -1.98
N ASN A 67 1.69 0.46 -1.06
CA ASN A 67 1.18 -0.55 -0.11
C ASN A 67 -0.30 -0.88 -0.35
N ASN A 68 -1.17 0.11 -0.12
CA ASN A 68 -2.61 -0.10 -0.29
C ASN A 68 -3.09 0.23 -1.70
N LEU A 69 -2.40 1.13 -2.38
CA LEU A 69 -2.70 1.55 -3.75
C LEU A 69 -1.52 1.19 -4.65
N LEU A 70 -1.78 0.31 -5.61
CA LEU A 70 -0.81 -0.16 -6.59
C LEU A 70 -1.28 0.25 -7.99
N GLU A 71 -0.35 0.70 -8.81
CA GLU A 71 -0.57 0.87 -10.24
C GLU A 71 -0.18 -0.43 -10.93
N LEU A 72 -1.18 -1.15 -11.45
CA LEU A 72 -0.98 -2.38 -12.19
C LEU A 72 -1.07 -2.11 -13.68
N ASN A 73 -0.18 -2.69 -14.46
CA ASN A 73 -0.16 -2.53 -15.91
C ASN A 73 -0.59 -3.84 -16.59
N PHE A 74 -1.34 -3.71 -17.68
CA PHE A 74 -1.56 -4.84 -18.57
C PHE A 74 -0.27 -5.18 -19.29
N PRO A 75 0.05 -6.48 -19.49
CA PRO A 75 1.18 -6.88 -20.29
C PRO A 75 1.08 -6.32 -21.71
N LEU A 76 2.11 -5.63 -22.15
CA LEU A 76 2.19 -5.16 -23.54
C LEU A 76 2.53 -6.35 -24.42
N ASN A 77 1.66 -6.63 -25.38
CA ASN A 77 1.91 -7.61 -26.42
C ASN A 77 1.55 -7.00 -27.76
N ASP A 78 2.50 -6.98 -28.69
CA ASP A 78 2.30 -6.41 -30.03
C ASP A 78 1.35 -7.26 -30.90
N GLU A 79 1.12 -8.52 -30.52
CA GLU A 79 0.33 -9.45 -31.34
C GLU A 79 -1.14 -9.55 -30.89
N TYR A 80 -1.46 -9.33 -29.60
CA TYR A 80 -2.84 -9.46 -29.11
C TYR A 80 -3.21 -8.38 -28.11
N ILE A 81 -4.47 -7.94 -28.16
CA ILE A 81 -5.07 -7.15 -27.07
C ILE A 81 -5.37 -8.10 -25.90
N ASN A 82 -5.01 -7.68 -24.70
CA ASN A 82 -5.32 -8.44 -23.49
C ASN A 82 -6.85 -8.60 -23.34
N GLU A 83 -7.33 -9.85 -23.32
CA GLU A 83 -8.76 -10.16 -23.27
C GLU A 83 -9.45 -9.58 -22.02
N ARG A 84 -8.76 -9.53 -20.88
CA ARG A 84 -9.30 -8.96 -19.64
C ARG A 84 -9.43 -7.45 -19.75
N GLN A 85 -8.43 -6.79 -20.33
CA GLN A 85 -8.46 -5.36 -20.61
C GLN A 85 -9.64 -5.01 -21.54
N LEU A 86 -9.81 -5.78 -22.60
CA LEU A 86 -10.92 -5.59 -23.54
C LEU A 86 -12.28 -5.76 -22.84
N SER A 87 -12.44 -6.81 -22.04
CA SER A 87 -13.66 -7.07 -21.26
C SER A 87 -13.99 -5.91 -20.30
N LEU A 88 -12.98 -5.35 -19.61
CA LEU A 88 -13.17 -4.19 -18.74
C LEU A 88 -13.55 -2.94 -19.54
N MET A 89 -12.97 -2.74 -20.72
CA MET A 89 -13.35 -1.63 -21.62
C MET A 89 -14.80 -1.76 -22.09
N GLU A 90 -15.25 -2.95 -22.46
CA GLU A 90 -16.63 -3.22 -22.88
C GLU A 90 -17.60 -3.02 -21.73
N LEU A 91 -17.26 -3.53 -20.52
CA LEU A 91 -18.07 -3.34 -19.32
C LEU A 91 -18.24 -1.86 -18.99
N LYS A 92 -17.14 -1.09 -19.04
CA LYS A 92 -17.17 0.37 -18.84
C LYS A 92 -18.07 1.06 -19.88
N LYS A 93 -17.86 0.78 -21.17
CA LYS A 93 -18.65 1.34 -22.28
C LYS A 93 -20.15 1.00 -22.19
N SER A 94 -20.49 -0.18 -21.65
CA SER A 94 -21.88 -0.56 -21.43
C SER A 94 -22.58 0.26 -20.35
N GLN A 95 -21.80 1.04 -19.57
CA GLN A 95 -22.30 1.78 -18.40
C GLN A 95 -23.00 0.86 -17.40
N LEU A 96 -22.53 -0.36 -17.25
CA LEU A 96 -23.11 -1.42 -16.41
C LEU A 96 -24.56 -1.79 -16.80
N LYS A 97 -24.92 -1.63 -18.08
CA LYS A 97 -26.26 -1.95 -18.59
C LYS A 97 -26.37 -3.38 -19.15
N ASP A 98 -25.24 -3.97 -19.53
CA ASP A 98 -25.20 -5.30 -20.15
C ASP A 98 -25.04 -6.37 -19.04
N ASP A 99 -26.12 -7.20 -18.91
CA ASP A 99 -26.16 -8.25 -17.87
C ASP A 99 -25.14 -9.36 -18.12
N LYS A 100 -24.87 -9.67 -19.39
CA LYS A 100 -23.90 -10.71 -19.72
C LYS A 100 -22.48 -10.30 -19.34
N LEU A 101 -22.09 -9.08 -19.67
CA LEU A 101 -20.77 -8.55 -19.30
C LEU A 101 -20.59 -8.48 -17.77
N LEU A 102 -21.65 -8.10 -17.03
CA LEU A 102 -21.64 -8.13 -15.57
C LEU A 102 -21.50 -9.54 -15.01
N ASP A 103 -22.26 -10.49 -15.54
CA ASP A 103 -22.22 -11.87 -15.08
C ASP A 103 -20.86 -12.52 -15.36
N ASP A 104 -20.29 -12.30 -16.53
CA ASP A 104 -18.94 -12.76 -16.87
C ASP A 104 -17.88 -12.12 -15.94
N PHE A 105 -18.02 -10.84 -15.64
CA PHE A 105 -17.14 -10.14 -14.69
C PHE A 105 -17.26 -10.70 -13.26
N TYR A 106 -18.49 -10.89 -12.74
CA TYR A 106 -18.70 -11.47 -11.41
C TYR A 106 -18.12 -12.87 -11.32
N LYS A 107 -18.40 -13.71 -12.32
CA LYS A 107 -17.88 -15.08 -12.39
C LYS A 107 -16.34 -15.08 -12.33
N LEU A 108 -15.71 -14.20 -13.08
CA LEU A 108 -14.26 -14.06 -13.11
C LEU A 108 -13.67 -13.74 -11.74
N ILE A 109 -14.26 -12.77 -11.03
CA ILE A 109 -13.83 -12.45 -9.66
C ILE A 109 -14.08 -13.64 -8.72
N ILE A 110 -15.26 -14.26 -8.77
CA ILE A 110 -15.64 -15.36 -7.87
C ILE A 110 -14.69 -16.57 -8.04
N GLU A 111 -14.33 -16.91 -9.27
CA GLU A 111 -13.47 -18.05 -9.57
C GLU A 111 -12.04 -17.83 -9.08
N ASN A 112 -11.52 -16.61 -9.18
CA ASN A 112 -10.13 -16.29 -8.93
C ASN A 112 -9.86 -15.64 -7.56
N TYR A 113 -10.88 -15.25 -6.80
CA TYR A 113 -10.67 -14.70 -5.46
C TYR A 113 -10.59 -15.80 -4.41
N HIS A 114 -9.39 -16.02 -3.85
CA HIS A 114 -9.12 -17.07 -2.85
C HIS A 114 -9.54 -16.64 -1.44
N TYR A 115 -10.81 -16.31 -1.28
CA TYR A 115 -11.41 -15.96 -0.01
C TYR A 115 -12.45 -16.98 0.41
N THR A 116 -12.45 -17.41 1.67
CA THR A 116 -13.30 -18.50 2.19
C THR A 116 -14.60 -18.03 2.82
N GLY A 117 -14.75 -16.74 3.08
CA GLY A 117 -15.95 -16.14 3.68
C GLY A 117 -16.96 -15.67 2.64
N ASN A 118 -18.07 -15.12 3.13
CA ASN A 118 -19.02 -14.41 2.27
C ASN A 118 -18.45 -13.07 1.86
N PHE A 119 -18.77 -12.60 0.65
CA PHE A 119 -18.33 -11.29 0.18
C PHE A 119 -19.34 -10.66 -0.78
N LEU A 120 -19.28 -9.35 -0.85
CA LEU A 120 -20.07 -8.51 -1.75
C LEU A 120 -19.16 -7.87 -2.77
N ILE A 121 -19.41 -8.09 -4.05
CA ILE A 121 -18.77 -7.36 -5.16
C ILE A 121 -19.68 -6.19 -5.50
N LEU A 122 -19.16 -4.98 -5.40
CA LEU A 122 -19.83 -3.76 -5.83
C LEU A 122 -19.07 -3.16 -7.00
N ILE A 123 -19.80 -2.70 -8.02
CA ILE A 123 -19.22 -2.00 -9.15
C ILE A 123 -20.00 -0.72 -9.40
N PHE A 124 -19.28 0.39 -9.56
CA PHE A 124 -19.81 1.73 -9.81
C PHE A 124 -19.34 2.21 -11.17
N HIS A 125 -20.18 2.93 -11.88
CA HIS A 125 -19.81 3.63 -13.10
C HIS A 125 -19.92 5.14 -12.89
N ASP A 126 -18.91 5.85 -13.35
CA ASP A 126 -18.86 7.31 -13.32
C ASP A 126 -18.25 7.87 -14.60
N ALA A 127 -18.66 9.07 -14.94
CA ALA A 127 -18.07 9.87 -16.01
C ALA A 127 -18.11 11.34 -15.60
N TYR A 128 -16.97 12.02 -15.71
CA TYR A 128 -16.91 13.45 -15.43
C TYR A 128 -15.94 14.19 -16.35
N ASP A 129 -16.23 15.46 -16.55
CA ASP A 129 -15.43 16.35 -17.40
C ASP A 129 -14.20 16.85 -16.63
N ILE A 130 -13.02 16.65 -17.20
CA ILE A 130 -11.75 17.12 -16.65
C ILE A 130 -11.57 18.56 -17.11
N ILE A 131 -11.70 19.52 -16.19
CA ILE A 131 -11.48 20.92 -16.50
C ILE A 131 -10.00 21.17 -16.72
N THR A 132 -9.59 21.46 -17.95
CA THR A 132 -8.24 21.92 -18.29
C THR A 132 -8.07 23.37 -17.88
N LYS A 133 -7.01 23.65 -17.10
CA LYS A 133 -6.60 25.02 -16.75
C LYS A 133 -5.42 25.43 -17.62
N THR A 134 -5.46 26.61 -18.18
CA THR A 134 -4.27 27.23 -18.79
C THR A 134 -3.23 27.63 -17.74
N THR A 135 -1.99 27.87 -18.16
CA THR A 135 -0.87 28.30 -17.31
C THR A 135 -1.15 29.58 -16.53
N ASP A 136 -2.08 30.43 -16.99
CA ASP A 136 -2.55 31.66 -16.34
C ASP A 136 -3.83 31.49 -15.51
N ASN A 137 -4.21 30.22 -15.19
CA ASN A 137 -5.42 29.86 -14.44
C ASN A 137 -6.76 30.27 -15.07
N ALA A 138 -6.78 30.70 -16.33
CA ALA A 138 -8.01 30.91 -17.07
C ALA A 138 -8.66 29.57 -17.42
N LYS A 139 -9.96 29.44 -17.25
CA LYS A 139 -10.71 28.26 -17.72
C LYS A 139 -10.77 28.34 -19.24
N LEU A 140 -10.24 27.34 -19.93
CA LEU A 140 -10.52 27.16 -21.35
C LEU A 140 -11.88 26.48 -21.46
N ASP A 141 -12.82 27.12 -22.13
CA ASP A 141 -14.14 26.55 -22.43
C ASP A 141 -14.09 25.48 -23.53
N GLU A 142 -12.91 25.18 -24.07
CA GLU A 142 -12.75 24.24 -25.20
C GLU A 142 -11.80 23.10 -24.82
N SER A 143 -12.30 21.89 -24.88
CA SER A 143 -11.74 20.57 -24.64
C SER A 143 -11.84 20.05 -23.20
N GLU A 144 -13.06 19.71 -22.81
CA GLU A 144 -13.30 18.85 -21.66
C GLU A 144 -12.97 17.41 -22.09
N GLU A 145 -11.86 16.88 -21.61
CA GLU A 145 -11.60 15.44 -21.70
C GLU A 145 -12.50 14.75 -20.67
N VAL A 146 -13.34 13.85 -21.12
CA VAL A 146 -14.23 13.07 -20.25
C VAL A 146 -13.48 11.88 -19.69
N TYR A 147 -13.33 11.82 -18.39
CA TYR A 147 -12.85 10.63 -17.71
C TYR A 147 -14.02 9.73 -17.33
N GLU A 148 -14.20 8.68 -18.07
CA GLU A 148 -15.19 7.60 -17.82
C GLU A 148 -14.48 6.39 -17.22
N TYR A 149 -14.97 5.91 -16.09
CA TYR A 149 -14.34 4.82 -15.35
C TYR A 149 -15.35 3.91 -14.65
N ILE A 150 -14.87 2.73 -14.28
CA ILE A 150 -15.54 1.83 -13.35
C ILE A 150 -14.69 1.71 -12.09
N LEU A 151 -15.36 1.66 -10.92
CA LEU A 151 -14.76 1.37 -9.64
C LEU A 151 -15.37 0.09 -9.09
N CYS A 152 -14.52 -0.89 -8.77
CA CYS A 152 -14.95 -2.12 -8.12
C CYS A 152 -14.48 -2.15 -6.66
N ALA A 153 -15.34 -2.63 -5.77
CA ALA A 153 -15.02 -2.89 -4.37
C ALA A 153 -15.45 -4.33 -4.01
N ILE A 154 -14.56 -5.08 -3.38
CA ILE A 154 -14.81 -6.42 -2.86
C ILE A 154 -14.81 -6.32 -1.34
N CYS A 155 -15.99 -6.49 -0.75
CA CYS A 155 -16.23 -6.30 0.68
C CYS A 155 -16.49 -7.65 1.36
N PRO A 156 -15.73 -8.06 2.36
CA PRO A 156 -16.10 -9.18 3.22
C PRO A 156 -17.46 -8.97 3.83
N VAL A 157 -18.24 -10.04 3.99
CA VAL A 157 -19.52 -10.02 4.69
C VAL A 157 -19.43 -10.97 5.86
N GLU A 158 -19.43 -10.42 7.07
CA GLU A 158 -19.16 -11.17 8.28
C GLU A 158 -20.37 -11.19 9.21
N LEU A 159 -20.50 -12.27 9.97
CA LEU A 159 -21.55 -12.40 10.95
C LEU A 159 -21.20 -11.52 12.17
N SER A 160 -22.09 -10.61 12.56
CA SER A 160 -21.88 -9.73 13.71
C SER A 160 -21.57 -10.51 14.98
N LYS A 161 -20.84 -9.90 15.92
CA LYS A 161 -20.42 -10.57 17.18
C LYS A 161 -21.63 -11.05 17.97
N ALA A 162 -21.55 -12.26 18.51
CA ALA A 162 -22.50 -12.77 19.46
C ALA A 162 -22.44 -11.95 20.77
N GLY A 163 -23.52 -11.92 21.51
CA GLY A 163 -23.57 -11.21 22.81
C GLY A 163 -24.99 -10.99 23.33
N LEU A 164 -25.09 -10.24 24.40
CA LEU A 164 -26.36 -9.78 24.95
C LEU A 164 -26.65 -8.38 24.40
N ARG A 165 -27.93 -8.10 24.18
CA ARG A 165 -28.45 -6.80 23.76
C ARG A 165 -29.64 -6.40 24.64
N TYR A 166 -29.74 -5.13 24.96
CA TYR A 166 -30.94 -4.55 25.55
C TYR A 166 -31.97 -4.27 24.45
N PHE A 167 -33.17 -4.81 24.64
CA PHE A 167 -34.34 -4.58 23.80
C PHE A 167 -35.24 -3.57 24.52
N GLU A 168 -35.30 -2.36 23.97
CA GLU A 168 -36.06 -1.25 24.60
C GLU A 168 -37.57 -1.56 24.68
N ASP A 169 -38.13 -2.10 23.58
CA ASP A 169 -39.55 -2.42 23.48
C ASP A 169 -40.02 -3.45 24.54
N GLU A 170 -39.11 -4.33 24.94
CA GLU A 170 -39.37 -5.41 25.88
C GLU A 170 -38.80 -5.14 27.28
N ASN A 171 -38.04 -4.06 27.42
CA ASN A 171 -37.25 -3.75 28.62
C ASN A 171 -36.49 -4.98 29.16
N ALA A 172 -35.80 -5.70 28.29
CA ALA A 172 -35.18 -6.97 28.62
C ALA A 172 -33.76 -7.09 27.97
N ILE A 173 -32.87 -7.79 28.66
CA ILE A 173 -31.56 -8.18 28.11
C ILE A 173 -31.68 -9.62 27.62
N LYS A 174 -31.48 -9.82 26.32
CA LYS A 174 -31.55 -11.12 25.64
C LYS A 174 -30.38 -11.33 24.70
N SER A 175 -30.21 -12.54 24.23
CA SER A 175 -29.22 -12.87 23.16
C SER A 175 -29.48 -12.02 21.92
N ARG A 176 -28.44 -11.37 21.42
CA ARG A 176 -28.47 -10.62 20.16
C ARG A 176 -28.67 -11.57 18.99
N ILE A 177 -29.61 -11.27 18.11
CA ILE A 177 -29.67 -11.87 16.78
C ILE A 177 -28.45 -11.40 16.01
N ARG A 178 -27.73 -12.33 15.40
CA ARG A 178 -26.52 -12.00 14.62
C ARG A 178 -26.94 -11.69 13.19
N ASP A 179 -26.51 -10.53 12.71
CA ASP A 179 -26.75 -10.05 11.35
C ASP A 179 -25.49 -10.21 10.49
N TRP A 180 -25.67 -10.43 9.20
CA TRP A 180 -24.61 -10.36 8.24
C TRP A 180 -24.32 -8.89 7.93
N ILE A 181 -23.06 -8.47 8.15
CA ILE A 181 -22.62 -7.09 8.02
C ILE A 181 -21.59 -7.00 6.89
N VAL A 182 -21.82 -6.07 5.97
CA VAL A 182 -20.85 -5.73 4.93
C VAL A 182 -19.74 -4.91 5.55
N GLU A 183 -18.53 -5.45 5.54
CA GLU A 183 -17.34 -4.80 6.04
C GLU A 183 -16.75 -3.83 5.02
N SER A 184 -15.78 -3.03 5.44
CA SER A 184 -15.04 -2.17 4.53
C SER A 184 -14.31 -3.00 3.47
N PRO A 185 -14.12 -2.48 2.22
CA PRO A 185 -13.46 -3.23 1.16
C PRO A 185 -12.13 -3.82 1.61
N ALA A 186 -11.93 -5.11 1.31
CA ALA A 186 -10.64 -5.77 1.43
C ALA A 186 -9.80 -5.52 0.17
N HIS A 187 -10.43 -5.54 -0.99
CA HIS A 187 -9.83 -5.29 -2.30
C HIS A 187 -10.74 -4.42 -3.17
N GLY A 188 -10.18 -3.88 -4.22
CA GLY A 188 -10.92 -3.12 -5.22
C GLY A 188 -10.01 -2.56 -6.29
N PHE A 189 -10.59 -1.91 -7.28
CA PHE A 189 -9.81 -1.25 -8.31
C PHE A 189 -10.60 -0.14 -9.01
N VAL A 190 -9.88 0.71 -9.72
CA VAL A 190 -10.42 1.71 -10.65
C VAL A 190 -9.82 1.46 -12.03
N PHE A 191 -10.65 1.38 -13.05
CA PHE A 191 -10.25 1.20 -14.45
C PHE A 191 -11.03 2.13 -15.38
N PRO A 192 -10.36 2.79 -16.33
CA PRO A 192 -8.91 2.94 -16.49
C PRO A 192 -8.28 3.69 -15.33
N ALA A 193 -6.95 3.60 -15.17
CA ALA A 193 -6.26 4.40 -14.17
C ALA A 193 -6.33 5.90 -14.50
N PHE A 194 -6.32 6.73 -13.47
CA PHE A 194 -6.25 8.18 -13.61
C PHE A 194 -4.81 8.63 -13.33
N ILE A 195 -4.10 8.99 -14.38
CA ILE A 195 -2.68 9.34 -14.33
C ILE A 195 -2.47 10.66 -15.07
N ASP A 196 -1.78 11.59 -14.43
CA ASP A 196 -1.48 12.93 -14.98
C ASP A 196 -2.72 13.63 -15.55
N ARG A 197 -3.84 13.49 -14.82
CA ARG A 197 -5.15 14.03 -15.14
C ARG A 197 -5.75 13.49 -16.46
N GLY A 198 -5.37 12.30 -16.86
CA GLY A 198 -5.90 11.60 -18.04
C GLY A 198 -6.29 10.16 -17.72
N ALA A 199 -7.03 9.55 -18.64
CA ALA A 199 -7.39 8.14 -18.58
C ALA A 199 -6.28 7.28 -19.18
N ASP A 200 -5.64 6.44 -18.36
CA ASP A 200 -4.69 5.45 -18.86
C ASP A 200 -5.36 4.06 -18.94
N VAL A 201 -5.73 3.67 -20.14
CA VAL A 201 -6.39 2.38 -20.42
C VAL A 201 -5.44 1.18 -20.28
N ASN A 202 -4.12 1.42 -20.20
CA ASN A 202 -3.12 0.36 -20.03
C ASN A 202 -2.84 0.04 -18.56
N SER A 203 -3.48 0.76 -17.65
CA SER A 203 -3.24 0.65 -16.22
C SER A 203 -4.54 0.61 -15.41
N ILE A 204 -4.43 -0.01 -14.23
CA ILE A 204 -5.47 -0.11 -13.21
C ILE A 204 -4.92 0.46 -11.91
N ILE A 205 -5.73 1.21 -11.14
CA ILE A 205 -5.43 1.53 -9.75
C ILE A 205 -6.02 0.41 -8.89
N TYR A 206 -5.18 -0.46 -8.36
CA TYR A 206 -5.59 -1.57 -7.50
C TYR A 206 -5.50 -1.19 -6.02
N TYR A 207 -6.50 -1.58 -5.25
CA TYR A 207 -6.57 -1.38 -3.80
C TYR A 207 -6.51 -2.71 -3.05
N THR A 208 -5.67 -2.77 -2.02
CA THR A 208 -5.69 -3.81 -1.00
C THR A 208 -5.69 -3.21 0.40
N LYS A 209 -6.54 -3.74 1.29
CA LYS A 209 -6.55 -3.36 2.71
C LYS A 209 -5.34 -3.92 3.44
N ASN A 210 -4.92 -5.13 3.08
CA ASN A 210 -3.81 -5.84 3.69
C ASN A 210 -2.59 -5.88 2.74
N ALA A 211 -1.61 -5.03 3.00
CA ALA A 211 -0.39 -4.98 2.20
C ALA A 211 0.49 -6.24 2.29
N LYS A 212 0.22 -7.16 3.23
CA LYS A 212 0.94 -8.44 3.36
C LYS A 212 0.30 -9.59 2.59
N ASP A 213 -0.92 -9.37 2.12
CA ASP A 213 -1.68 -10.36 1.36
C ASP A 213 -2.54 -9.60 0.32
N PRO A 214 -1.90 -9.12 -0.76
CA PRO A 214 -2.56 -8.31 -1.77
C PRO A 214 -3.39 -9.11 -2.77
N HIS A 215 -3.42 -10.44 -2.67
CA HIS A 215 -4.12 -11.36 -3.58
C HIS A 215 -3.66 -11.23 -5.05
N PRO A 216 -2.43 -11.67 -5.37
CA PRO A 216 -1.90 -11.58 -6.74
C PRO A 216 -2.76 -12.32 -7.79
N GLU A 217 -3.50 -13.36 -7.39
CA GLU A 217 -4.46 -14.05 -8.26
C GLU A 217 -5.60 -13.14 -8.76
N LEU A 218 -6.02 -12.14 -7.98
CA LEU A 218 -6.95 -11.12 -8.48
C LEU A 218 -6.29 -10.21 -9.52
N MET A 219 -5.01 -9.88 -9.33
CA MET A 219 -4.29 -9.02 -10.26
C MET A 219 -4.05 -9.72 -11.60
N GLU A 220 -3.63 -10.98 -11.56
CA GLU A 220 -3.22 -11.75 -12.75
C GLU A 220 -4.40 -12.43 -13.43
N GLU A 221 -5.14 -13.26 -12.71
CA GLU A 221 -6.16 -14.13 -13.30
C GLU A 221 -7.47 -13.39 -13.54
N ALA A 222 -7.89 -12.54 -12.58
CA ALA A 222 -9.15 -11.81 -12.73
C ALA A 222 -8.99 -10.54 -13.57
N LEU A 223 -7.94 -9.76 -13.33
CA LEU A 223 -7.75 -8.47 -14.01
C LEU A 223 -6.82 -8.55 -15.22
N GLY A 224 -6.02 -9.60 -15.36
CA GLY A 224 -5.09 -9.79 -16.48
C GLY A 224 -3.89 -8.82 -16.47
N CYS A 225 -3.56 -8.27 -15.31
CA CYS A 225 -2.43 -7.38 -15.12
C CYS A 225 -1.19 -8.15 -14.66
N THR A 226 -0.02 -7.54 -14.79
CA THR A 226 1.18 -8.04 -14.11
C THR A 226 1.07 -7.74 -12.63
N SER A 227 1.22 -8.77 -11.78
CA SER A 227 1.20 -8.57 -10.33
C SER A 227 2.36 -7.70 -9.86
N LYS A 228 2.12 -6.92 -8.83
CA LYS A 228 3.16 -6.12 -8.16
C LYS A 228 3.18 -6.44 -6.68
N GLN A 229 4.39 -6.63 -6.15
CA GLN A 229 4.59 -6.72 -4.71
C GLN A 229 4.33 -5.36 -4.07
N THR A 230 3.71 -5.39 -2.89
CA THR A 230 3.57 -4.18 -2.07
C THR A 230 4.93 -3.76 -1.49
N ALA A 231 5.05 -2.51 -1.09
CA ALA A 231 6.24 -2.03 -0.39
C ALA A 231 6.55 -2.84 0.88
N THR A 232 5.51 -3.31 1.57
CA THR A 232 5.65 -4.19 2.75
C THR A 232 6.23 -5.55 2.36
N GLU A 233 5.71 -6.20 1.31
CA GLU A 233 6.24 -7.48 0.82
C GLU A 233 7.68 -7.35 0.34
N GLN A 234 8.00 -6.29 -0.42
CA GLN A 234 9.36 -6.02 -0.88
C GLN A 234 10.34 -5.90 0.30
N LYS A 235 9.93 -5.17 1.34
CA LYS A 235 10.73 -5.02 2.56
C LYS A 235 10.90 -6.34 3.31
N GLU A 236 9.84 -7.13 3.46
CA GLU A 236 9.90 -8.43 4.12
C GLU A 236 10.79 -9.41 3.33
N THR A 237 10.68 -9.42 2.00
CA THR A 237 11.54 -10.22 1.11
C THR A 237 13.01 -9.82 1.26
N PHE A 238 13.33 -8.53 1.19
CA PHE A 238 14.69 -8.03 1.34
C PHE A 238 15.29 -8.38 2.71
N ASN A 239 14.53 -8.17 3.79
CA ASN A 239 14.96 -8.54 5.13
C ASN A 239 15.20 -10.05 5.27
N GLY A 240 14.35 -10.87 4.63
CA GLY A 240 14.50 -12.31 4.56
C GLY A 240 15.79 -12.74 3.84
N ILE A 241 16.09 -12.14 2.68
CA ILE A 241 17.31 -12.39 1.92
C ILE A 241 18.55 -12.12 2.77
N ILE A 242 18.60 -10.94 3.42
CA ILE A 242 19.75 -10.56 4.26
C ILE A 242 19.91 -11.53 5.43
N LYS A 243 18.83 -11.82 6.17
CA LYS A 243 18.88 -12.72 7.33
C LYS A 243 19.30 -14.12 6.94
N ASN A 244 18.78 -14.66 5.85
CA ASN A 244 19.13 -16.01 5.38
C ASN A 244 20.61 -16.10 4.94
N ALA A 245 21.14 -15.06 4.32
CA ALA A 245 22.52 -15.02 3.88
C ALA A 245 23.51 -14.87 5.04
N LEU A 246 23.16 -14.11 6.08
CA LEU A 246 23.98 -13.86 7.26
C LEU A 246 24.02 -15.05 8.24
N GLY A 247 23.09 -16.00 8.12
CA GLY A 247 23.04 -17.22 8.91
C GLY A 247 22.53 -17.04 10.35
N SER A 248 22.81 -18.04 11.22
CA SER A 248 22.20 -18.16 12.55
C SER A 248 22.91 -17.40 13.68
N ASP A 249 24.04 -16.73 13.41
CA ASP A 249 24.69 -15.87 14.42
C ASP A 249 23.92 -14.55 14.54
N GLU A 250 23.05 -14.52 15.52
CA GLU A 250 22.11 -13.41 15.72
C GLU A 250 22.81 -12.05 15.97
N LYS A 251 23.96 -12.07 16.65
CA LYS A 251 24.72 -10.84 16.92
C LYS A 251 25.36 -10.28 15.65
N LYS A 252 26.00 -11.13 14.86
CA LYS A 252 26.61 -10.74 13.58
C LYS A 252 25.54 -10.34 12.58
N SER A 253 24.46 -11.10 12.48
CA SER A 253 23.33 -10.82 11.60
C SER A 253 22.72 -9.45 11.90
N ASN A 254 22.43 -9.16 13.16
CA ASN A 254 21.90 -7.85 13.56
C ASN A 254 22.90 -6.71 13.30
N HIS A 255 24.19 -6.93 13.51
CA HIS A 255 25.20 -5.91 13.23
C HIS A 255 25.23 -5.56 11.74
N PHE A 256 25.41 -6.53 10.85
CA PHE A 256 25.45 -6.27 9.43
C PHE A 256 24.11 -5.71 8.90
N PHE A 257 22.99 -6.19 9.42
CA PHE A 257 21.69 -5.63 9.06
C PHE A 257 21.59 -4.13 9.39
N MET A 258 22.07 -3.72 10.57
CA MET A 258 22.12 -2.31 10.96
C MET A 258 23.04 -1.50 10.05
N GLU A 259 24.24 -2.03 9.70
CA GLU A 259 25.17 -1.34 8.81
C GLU A 259 24.58 -1.16 7.39
N ILE A 260 23.93 -2.20 6.86
CA ILE A 260 23.25 -2.14 5.56
C ILE A 260 22.14 -1.07 5.57
N GLN A 261 21.35 -0.99 6.64
CA GLN A 261 20.28 0.01 6.74
C GLN A 261 20.85 1.44 6.85
N GLU A 262 21.98 1.61 7.52
CA GLU A 262 22.66 2.92 7.60
C GLU A 262 23.25 3.32 6.26
N SER A 263 23.93 2.42 5.57
CA SER A 263 24.46 2.66 4.21
C SER A 263 23.37 3.01 3.23
N LEU A 264 22.23 2.30 3.30
CA LEU A 264 21.03 2.58 2.49
C LEU A 264 20.49 4.00 2.78
N ASN A 265 20.38 4.38 4.06
CA ASN A 265 19.94 5.71 4.46
C ASN A 265 20.89 6.80 3.95
N ASN A 266 22.20 6.60 4.10
CA ASN A 266 23.20 7.55 3.63
C ASN A 266 23.12 7.75 2.12
N LYS A 267 22.94 6.68 1.32
CA LYS A 267 22.73 6.77 -0.12
C LYS A 267 21.50 7.62 -0.47
N ILE A 268 20.40 7.45 0.27
CA ILE A 268 19.18 8.24 0.07
C ILE A 268 19.44 9.71 0.41
N GLU A 269 20.12 10.01 1.52
CA GLU A 269 20.43 11.37 1.94
C GLU A 269 21.38 12.07 0.94
N GLU A 270 22.43 11.38 0.48
CA GLU A 270 23.36 11.88 -0.53
C GLU A 270 22.64 12.19 -1.85
N HIS A 271 21.78 11.28 -2.32
CA HIS A 271 21.02 11.48 -3.54
C HIS A 271 20.09 12.70 -3.43
N ASN A 272 19.39 12.83 -2.31
CA ASN A 272 18.48 13.95 -2.07
C ASN A 272 19.20 15.29 -1.98
N THR A 273 20.45 15.32 -1.50
CA THR A 273 21.29 16.55 -1.45
C THR A 273 21.81 16.95 -2.83
N VAL A 274 22.08 15.98 -3.70
CA VAL A 274 22.58 16.26 -5.07
C VAL A 274 21.45 16.66 -6.02
N HIS A 275 20.24 16.15 -5.78
CA HIS A 275 19.07 16.33 -6.63
C HIS A 275 17.94 17.11 -5.93
N GLU A 276 18.27 18.25 -5.29
CA GLU A 276 17.31 19.09 -4.55
C GLU A 276 16.08 19.51 -5.39
N ASP A 277 16.21 19.64 -6.72
CA ASP A 277 15.13 20.04 -7.63
C ASP A 277 14.38 18.87 -8.30
N SER A 278 14.92 17.65 -8.29
CA SER A 278 14.27 16.46 -8.86
C SER A 278 14.14 15.39 -7.78
N HIS A 279 12.95 15.22 -7.24
CA HIS A 279 12.64 14.13 -6.28
C HIS A 279 12.52 12.77 -7.01
N GLU A 280 13.54 12.41 -7.81
CA GLU A 280 13.57 11.09 -8.43
C GLU A 280 14.00 10.05 -7.40
N PRO A 281 13.18 9.00 -7.16
CA PRO A 281 13.51 7.98 -6.19
C PRO A 281 14.68 7.12 -6.67
N ILE A 282 15.48 6.62 -5.74
CA ILE A 282 16.60 5.72 -6.06
C ILE A 282 16.05 4.32 -6.33
N VAL A 283 16.29 3.82 -7.53
CA VAL A 283 16.03 2.42 -7.88
C VAL A 283 17.21 1.57 -7.44
N LEU A 284 16.97 0.56 -6.59
CA LEU A 284 18.00 -0.33 -6.09
C LEU A 284 18.34 -1.41 -7.11
N THR A 285 19.15 -1.05 -8.10
CA THR A 285 19.74 -2.02 -9.03
C THR A 285 20.75 -2.92 -8.33
N ASN A 286 21.13 -4.04 -8.98
CA ASN A 286 22.15 -4.95 -8.45
C ASN A 286 23.48 -4.24 -8.15
N ASN A 287 23.87 -3.28 -8.96
CA ASN A 287 25.10 -2.51 -8.73
C ASN A 287 25.00 -1.67 -7.46
N VAL A 288 23.88 -1.00 -7.24
CA VAL A 288 23.66 -0.17 -6.04
C VAL A 288 23.63 -1.04 -4.79
N ILE A 289 23.01 -2.23 -4.84
CA ILE A 289 23.02 -3.19 -3.73
C ILE A 289 24.44 -3.65 -3.43
N GLN A 290 25.24 -3.96 -4.44
CA GLN A 290 26.64 -4.37 -4.27
C GLN A 290 27.47 -3.28 -3.58
N GLU A 291 27.29 -2.01 -3.98
CA GLU A 291 27.95 -0.88 -3.34
C GLU A 291 27.56 -0.79 -1.86
N ILE A 292 26.25 -0.85 -1.54
CA ILE A 292 25.74 -0.80 -0.17
C ILE A 292 26.32 -1.94 0.69
N LEU A 293 26.35 -3.16 0.18
CA LEU A 293 26.89 -4.32 0.91
C LEU A 293 28.39 -4.19 1.17
N THR A 294 29.14 -3.67 0.18
CA THR A 294 30.58 -3.42 0.31
C THR A 294 30.86 -2.33 1.34
N GLU A 295 30.16 -1.22 1.29
CA GLU A 295 30.26 -0.12 2.25
C GLU A 295 29.89 -0.55 3.68
N SER A 296 28.97 -1.49 3.81
CA SER A 296 28.52 -2.08 5.08
C SER A 296 29.52 -3.10 5.66
N GLY A 297 30.62 -3.39 4.96
CA GLY A 297 31.65 -4.34 5.40
C GLY A 297 31.18 -5.80 5.40
N VAL A 298 30.18 -6.14 4.58
CA VAL A 298 29.69 -7.52 4.44
C VAL A 298 30.75 -8.35 3.70
N PRO A 299 31.10 -9.56 4.21
CA PRO A 299 32.06 -10.44 3.55
C PRO A 299 31.62 -10.82 2.12
N GLU A 300 32.58 -10.92 1.19
CA GLU A 300 32.32 -11.18 -0.23
C GLU A 300 31.50 -12.45 -0.50
N GLU A 301 31.72 -13.53 0.25
CA GLU A 301 30.93 -14.77 0.15
C GLU A 301 29.44 -14.55 0.50
N ILE A 302 29.15 -13.66 1.44
CA ILE A 302 27.79 -13.33 1.87
C ILE A 302 27.18 -12.36 0.86
N THR A 303 27.95 -11.37 0.39
CA THR A 303 27.55 -10.43 -0.65
C THR A 303 27.06 -11.18 -1.88
N THR A 304 27.83 -12.15 -2.39
CA THR A 304 27.46 -12.97 -3.56
C THR A 304 26.14 -13.74 -3.34
N LYS A 305 25.90 -14.25 -2.13
CA LYS A 305 24.63 -14.93 -1.79
C LYS A 305 23.44 -13.96 -1.78
N ILE A 306 23.64 -12.76 -1.21
CA ILE A 306 22.61 -11.72 -1.19
C ILE A 306 22.29 -11.28 -2.61
N GLU A 307 23.28 -10.97 -3.42
CA GLU A 307 23.12 -10.55 -4.84
C GLU A 307 22.32 -11.57 -5.65
N LYS A 308 22.68 -12.86 -5.52
CA LYS A 308 21.97 -13.93 -6.21
C LYS A 308 20.50 -13.97 -5.81
N SER A 309 20.21 -14.03 -4.51
CA SER A 309 18.84 -14.08 -3.99
C SER A 309 18.06 -12.79 -4.30
N TYR A 310 18.74 -11.65 -4.33
CA TYR A 310 18.17 -10.36 -4.69
C TYR A 310 17.75 -10.35 -6.17
N THR A 311 18.64 -10.81 -7.07
CA THR A 311 18.34 -10.93 -8.50
C THR A 311 17.19 -11.91 -8.75
N GLU A 312 17.15 -13.03 -8.04
CA GLU A 312 16.06 -14.02 -8.15
C GLU A 312 14.70 -13.45 -7.67
N SER A 313 14.70 -12.57 -6.66
CA SER A 313 13.47 -12.06 -6.06
C SER A 313 12.95 -10.78 -6.70
N PHE A 314 13.83 -9.90 -7.18
CA PHE A 314 13.46 -8.58 -7.68
C PHE A 314 13.75 -8.39 -9.18
N GLY A 315 14.63 -9.20 -9.78
CA GLY A 315 14.89 -9.33 -11.21
C GLY A 315 14.70 -8.05 -12.02
N ASP A 316 13.67 -8.05 -12.85
CA ASP A 316 13.35 -6.95 -13.76
C ASP A 316 12.62 -5.77 -13.10
N THR A 317 12.20 -5.92 -11.82
CA THR A 317 11.46 -4.89 -11.06
C THR A 317 12.15 -4.56 -9.74
N PRO A 318 13.34 -3.93 -9.80
CA PRO A 318 14.06 -3.58 -8.58
C PRO A 318 13.27 -2.57 -7.74
N PRO A 319 13.25 -2.75 -6.39
CA PRO A 319 12.52 -1.87 -5.49
C PRO A 319 13.19 -0.51 -5.36
N LEU A 320 12.43 0.46 -4.83
CA LEU A 320 12.97 1.76 -4.46
C LEU A 320 13.70 1.68 -3.11
N ALA A 321 14.77 2.45 -2.95
CA ALA A 321 15.57 2.49 -1.74
C ALA A 321 14.72 2.84 -0.50
N GLU A 322 13.86 3.83 -0.63
CA GLU A 322 12.97 4.29 0.43
C GLU A 322 12.00 3.19 0.91
N THR A 323 11.63 2.30 0.00
CA THR A 323 10.73 1.16 0.29
C THR A 323 11.38 0.16 1.26
N LEU A 324 12.69 -0.07 1.13
CA LEU A 324 13.43 -1.06 1.91
C LEU A 324 14.00 -0.52 3.21
N LEU A 325 13.92 0.80 3.43
CA LEU A 325 14.47 1.44 4.63
C LEU A 325 13.71 1.02 5.90
N ASP A 326 14.45 0.58 6.93
CA ASP A 326 13.87 0.25 8.23
C ASP A 326 14.11 1.34 9.28
N ASN A 327 13.18 2.28 9.35
CA ASN A 327 13.24 3.40 10.28
C ASN A 327 13.29 2.94 11.75
N LYS A 328 12.75 1.77 12.10
CA LYS A 328 12.81 1.23 13.46
C LYS A 328 14.24 0.82 13.81
N THR A 329 14.91 0.13 12.90
CA THR A 329 16.32 -0.27 13.07
C THR A 329 17.23 0.94 13.15
N LEU A 330 17.04 1.96 12.31
CA LEU A 330 17.79 3.21 12.34
C LEU A 330 17.58 3.97 13.66
N ALA A 331 16.35 4.08 14.14
CA ALA A 331 16.05 4.72 15.42
C ALA A 331 16.68 3.96 16.60
N ALA A 332 16.66 2.63 16.60
CA ALA A 332 17.31 1.81 17.62
C ALA A 332 18.83 2.01 17.62
N LYS A 333 19.48 2.10 16.43
CA LYS A 333 20.92 2.38 16.31
C LYS A 333 21.27 3.77 16.81
N ALA A 334 20.47 4.79 16.47
CA ALA A 334 20.65 6.16 16.96
C ALA A 334 20.53 6.25 18.49
N GLN A 335 19.57 5.53 19.07
CA GLN A 335 19.39 5.46 20.52
C GLN A 335 20.59 4.79 21.20
N LYS A 336 21.07 3.68 20.69
CA LYS A 336 22.24 2.97 21.21
C LYS A 336 23.50 3.84 21.17
N ARG A 337 23.73 4.58 20.09
CA ARG A 337 24.84 5.55 19.99
C ARG A 337 24.75 6.65 21.05
N LYS A 338 23.56 7.16 21.35
CA LYS A 338 23.35 8.14 22.41
C LYS A 338 23.67 7.57 23.78
N GLU A 339 23.27 6.35 24.08
CA GLU A 339 23.56 5.65 25.34
C GLU A 339 25.06 5.44 25.51
N GLU A 340 25.76 4.96 24.49
CA GLU A 340 27.20 4.76 24.49
C GLU A 340 27.97 6.09 24.71
N MET A 341 27.50 7.18 24.10
CA MET A 341 28.09 8.52 24.34
C MET A 341 27.89 8.98 25.76
N LEU A 342 26.70 8.80 26.33
CA LEU A 342 26.39 9.15 27.72
C LEU A 342 27.26 8.33 28.70
N GLU A 343 27.38 7.03 28.48
CA GLU A 343 28.25 6.16 29.29
C GLU A 343 29.72 6.62 29.27
N ARG A 344 30.24 6.98 28.08
CA ARG A 344 31.59 7.54 27.96
C ARG A 344 31.75 8.87 28.73
N GLN A 345 30.74 9.75 28.65
CA GLN A 345 30.73 11.01 29.38
C GLN A 345 30.70 10.78 30.90
N VAL A 346 29.86 9.86 31.38
CA VAL A 346 29.79 9.47 32.80
C VAL A 346 31.15 8.96 33.27
N LYS A 347 31.79 8.05 32.53
CA LYS A 347 33.10 7.51 32.87
C LYS A 347 34.19 8.57 32.92
N ILE A 348 34.18 9.55 32.03
CA ILE A 348 35.11 10.69 32.05
C ILE A 348 34.86 11.56 33.29
N LEU A 349 33.60 11.81 33.64
CA LEU A 349 33.25 12.60 34.83
C LEU A 349 33.64 11.89 36.13
N GLU A 350 33.40 10.58 36.21
CA GLU A 350 33.84 9.76 37.36
C GLU A 350 35.36 9.82 37.55
N THR A 351 36.12 9.65 36.46
CA THR A 351 37.60 9.74 36.51
C THR A 351 38.04 11.13 36.94
N LYS A 352 37.38 12.20 36.49
CA LYS A 352 37.68 13.56 36.95
C LYS A 352 37.36 13.75 38.44
N LEU A 353 36.25 13.24 38.91
CA LEU A 353 35.81 13.31 40.29
C LEU A 353 36.79 12.58 41.22
N GLU A 354 37.28 11.39 40.83
CA GLU A 354 38.29 10.65 41.59
C GLU A 354 39.59 11.42 41.69
N ARG A 355 40.07 12.04 40.61
CA ARG A 355 41.28 12.91 40.65
C ARG A 355 41.08 14.12 41.58
N PHE A 356 39.90 14.75 41.53
CA PHE A 356 39.57 15.85 42.44
C PHE A 356 39.60 15.41 43.91
N LYS A 357 39.01 14.27 44.23
CA LYS A 357 39.00 13.70 45.59
C LYS A 357 40.42 13.39 46.07
N HIS A 358 41.27 12.87 45.20
CA HIS A 358 42.66 12.58 45.51
C HIS A 358 43.47 13.87 45.82
N ASN A 359 43.30 14.90 44.98
CA ASN A 359 44.00 16.19 45.20
C ASN A 359 43.52 16.89 46.47
N VAL A 360 42.21 16.86 46.78
CA VAL A 360 41.69 17.44 48.05
C VAL A 360 42.20 16.68 49.27
N SER A 361 42.40 15.35 49.20
CA SER A 361 42.95 14.56 50.30
C SER A 361 44.43 14.80 50.48
N GLU A 362 45.18 15.14 49.43
CA GLU A 362 46.60 15.51 49.54
C GLU A 362 46.76 16.92 50.13
N GLU A 363 45.93 17.91 49.77
CA GLU A 363 45.95 19.25 50.35
C GLU A 363 45.62 19.27 51.87
N THR A 364 44.59 18.44 52.25
CA THR A 364 44.27 18.33 53.70
C THR A 364 45.31 17.58 54.54
N ALA A 365 46.12 16.74 53.91
CA ALA A 365 47.25 16.06 54.60
C ALA A 365 48.48 16.95 54.75
N THR A 366 48.66 17.97 53.90
CA THR A 366 49.80 18.95 54.03
C THR A 366 49.53 20.09 55.00
N ASP A 367 48.28 20.42 55.33
CA ASP A 367 47.94 21.45 56.33
C ASP A 367 47.87 20.92 57.76
N SER A 368 48.20 19.65 58.00
CA SER A 368 48.21 19.03 59.36
C SER A 368 49.60 18.72 59.92
N ASN A 369 50.68 19.30 59.37
CA ASN A 369 52.05 19.19 59.91
C ASN A 369 52.57 20.53 60.41
#